data_057613bf6e0f88f813bcabea553eb35a
#
_entry.id   057613bf6e0f88f813bcabea553eb35a
#
_cell.length_a   1.000
_cell.length_b   1.000
_cell.length_c   1.000
_cell.angle_alpha   90.00
_cell.angle_beta   90.00
_cell.angle_gamma   90.00
#
_symmetry.space_group_name_H-M   'P 1'
#
loop_
_entity.id
_entity.type
_entity.pdbx_description
1 polymer ?
#
loop_
_entity_poly.entity_id
_entity_poly.type
_entity_poly.pdbx_seq_one_letter_code
_entity_poly.pdbx_strand_id
1 'polypeptide(L)'
;MQSLENIMLITDLDGTLLPSSKEISAADAAAISQFRAKGGKFAIATGRTLQAAQRYLNKLKPNIPVILFNGAAIYDPVTEKWLYTEKLPADAVAVTRQVLDAFPDV
;
A
#
# COMPACT_ATOMS: atom_id res chain seq x y z
N MET A 1 -1.76 -31.08 2.06
CA MET A 1 -2.09 -29.66 2.18
C MET A 1 -1.95 -29.01 0.82
N GLN A 2 -2.97 -28.31 0.37
CA GLN A 2 -2.90 -27.64 -0.93
C GLN A 2 -1.94 -26.47 -0.89
N SER A 3 -1.11 -26.35 -1.92
CA SER A 3 -0.27 -25.18 -2.13
C SER A 3 -1.11 -24.01 -2.62
N LEU A 4 -0.76 -22.81 -2.17
CA LEU A 4 -1.38 -21.56 -2.59
C LEU A 4 -0.49 -20.77 -3.55
N GLU A 5 0.49 -21.43 -4.16
CA GLU A 5 1.50 -20.77 -5.01
C GLU A 5 0.91 -20.01 -6.20
N ASN A 6 -0.25 -20.41 -6.69
CA ASN A 6 -0.91 -19.76 -7.82
C ASN A 6 -1.96 -18.75 -7.39
N ILE A 7 -2.03 -18.41 -6.10
CA ILE A 7 -3.01 -17.47 -5.57
C ILE A 7 -2.32 -16.18 -5.15
N MET A 8 -2.81 -15.06 -5.65
CA MET A 8 -2.39 -13.73 -5.25
C MET A 8 -3.55 -13.05 -4.53
N LEU A 9 -3.27 -12.56 -3.33
CA LEU A 9 -4.23 -11.79 -2.54
C LEU A 9 -3.72 -10.37 -2.40
N ILE A 10 -4.48 -9.40 -2.90
CA ILE A 10 -4.18 -7.99 -2.76
C ILE A 10 -5.35 -7.36 -1.99
N THR A 11 -5.05 -6.67 -0.90
CA THR A 11 -6.08 -6.04 -0.07
C THR A 11 -5.79 -4.56 0.15
N ASP A 12 -6.85 -3.80 0.36
CA ASP A 12 -6.74 -2.43 0.85
C ASP A 12 -6.42 -2.44 2.35
N LEU A 13 -5.96 -1.33 2.87
CA LEU A 13 -5.72 -1.14 4.32
C LEU A 13 -6.94 -0.48 4.96
N ASP A 14 -7.13 0.80 4.71
CA ASP A 14 -8.17 1.59 5.38
C ASP A 14 -9.55 1.14 4.95
N GLY A 15 -10.39 0.83 5.94
CA GLY A 15 -11.75 0.37 5.70
C GLY A 15 -11.87 -1.11 5.33
N THR A 16 -10.76 -1.84 5.23
CA THR A 16 -10.74 -3.27 4.90
C THR A 16 -9.99 -4.04 5.99
N LEU A 17 -8.65 -4.00 6.00
CA LEU A 17 -7.87 -4.61 7.07
C LEU A 17 -7.83 -3.75 8.32
N LEU A 18 -7.93 -2.43 8.17
CA LEU A 18 -7.84 -1.49 9.28
C LEU A 18 -9.21 -1.01 9.68
N PRO A 19 -9.68 -1.37 10.89
CA PRO A 19 -10.87 -0.75 11.49
C PRO A 19 -10.54 0.69 11.91
N SER A 20 -11.52 1.38 12.53
CA SER A 20 -11.33 2.76 12.99
C SER A 20 -10.17 2.91 13.97
N SER A 21 -9.82 1.85 14.70
CA SER A 21 -8.66 1.83 15.61
C SER A 21 -7.32 1.91 14.88
N LYS A 22 -7.30 1.66 13.57
CA LYS A 22 -6.08 1.61 12.75
C LYS A 22 -5.08 0.53 13.18
N GLU A 23 -5.57 -0.50 13.86
CA GLU A 23 -4.77 -1.65 14.26
C GLU A 23 -5.24 -2.90 13.52
N ILE A 24 -4.29 -3.69 13.02
CA ILE A 24 -4.61 -4.97 12.38
C ILE A 24 -4.91 -5.99 13.47
N SER A 25 -6.04 -6.70 13.37
CA SER A 25 -6.38 -7.72 14.35
C SER A 25 -5.36 -8.86 14.33
N ALA A 26 -5.16 -9.49 15.48
CA ALA A 26 -4.26 -10.64 15.59
C ALA A 26 -4.74 -11.78 14.69
N ALA A 27 -6.04 -11.96 14.54
CA ALA A 27 -6.62 -12.99 13.69
C ALA A 27 -6.29 -12.75 12.22
N ASP A 28 -6.44 -11.51 11.74
CA ASP A 28 -6.13 -11.18 10.35
C ASP A 28 -4.63 -11.32 10.06
N ALA A 29 -3.78 -10.83 10.97
CA ALA A 29 -2.34 -10.97 10.82
C ALA A 29 -1.90 -12.43 10.78
N ALA A 30 -2.48 -13.28 11.62
CA ALA A 30 -2.20 -14.71 11.64
C ALA A 30 -2.66 -15.39 10.34
N ALA A 31 -3.84 -15.04 9.83
CA ALA A 31 -4.37 -15.61 8.60
C ALA A 31 -3.47 -15.24 7.40
N ILE A 32 -3.02 -14.01 7.31
CA ILE A 32 -2.11 -13.57 6.25
C ILE A 32 -0.77 -14.30 6.35
N SER A 33 -0.23 -14.44 7.55
CA SER A 33 1.00 -15.19 7.78
C SER A 33 0.88 -16.64 7.30
N GLN A 34 -0.23 -17.31 7.63
CA GLN A 34 -0.49 -18.68 7.18
C GLN A 34 -0.66 -18.74 5.66
N PHE A 35 -1.34 -17.77 5.06
CA PHE A 35 -1.50 -17.69 3.61
C PHE A 35 -0.13 -17.64 2.92
N ARG A 36 0.78 -16.79 3.41
CA ARG A 36 2.13 -16.70 2.86
C ARG A 36 2.93 -17.98 3.09
N ALA A 37 2.79 -18.59 4.26
CA ALA A 37 3.50 -19.84 4.59
C ALA A 37 3.11 -20.99 3.66
N LYS A 38 1.89 -20.98 3.12
CA LYS A 38 1.41 -21.96 2.16
C LYS A 38 1.76 -21.62 0.71
N GLY A 39 2.59 -20.63 0.49
CA GLY A 39 3.04 -20.21 -0.84
C GLY A 39 2.22 -19.11 -1.48
N GLY A 40 1.19 -18.61 -0.81
CA GLY A 40 0.37 -17.52 -1.33
C GLY A 40 1.17 -16.22 -1.50
N LYS A 41 0.83 -15.47 -2.53
CA LYS A 41 1.42 -14.16 -2.81
C LYS A 41 0.53 -13.09 -2.22
N PHE A 42 1.07 -12.30 -1.30
CA PHE A 42 0.30 -11.28 -0.59
C PHE A 42 0.88 -9.89 -0.80
N ALA A 43 0.01 -8.95 -1.13
CA ALA A 43 0.35 -7.53 -1.22
C ALA A 43 -0.79 -6.66 -0.71
N ILE A 44 -0.51 -5.37 -0.59
CA ILE A 44 -1.53 -4.36 -0.31
C ILE A 44 -1.58 -3.35 -1.45
N ALA A 45 -2.75 -2.74 -1.62
CA ALA A 45 -2.96 -1.60 -2.50
C ALA A 45 -3.63 -0.51 -1.67
N THR A 46 -2.97 0.63 -1.52
CA THR A 46 -3.41 1.69 -0.62
C THR A 46 -3.17 3.08 -1.20
N GLY A 47 -3.96 4.05 -0.74
CA GLY A 47 -3.71 5.46 -1.01
C GLY A 47 -2.58 6.05 -0.16
N ARG A 48 -2.10 5.30 0.85
CA ARG A 48 -1.06 5.80 1.76
C ARG A 48 0.28 5.96 1.07
N THR A 49 1.10 6.86 1.62
CA THR A 49 2.52 6.98 1.27
C THR A 49 3.28 5.78 1.85
N LEU A 50 4.53 5.58 1.40
CA LEU A 50 5.38 4.55 2.00
C LEU A 50 5.54 4.77 3.51
N GLN A 51 5.78 6.01 3.92
CA GLN A 51 5.95 6.33 5.35
C GLN A 51 4.71 5.96 6.16
N ALA A 52 3.53 6.29 5.65
CA ALA A 52 2.27 6.00 6.34
C ALA A 52 1.93 4.51 6.34
N ALA A 53 2.42 3.75 5.37
CA ALA A 53 2.17 2.31 5.26
C ALA A 53 3.24 1.46 5.95
N GLN A 54 4.40 2.02 6.27
CA GLN A 54 5.58 1.24 6.66
C GLN A 54 5.33 0.32 7.86
N ARG A 55 4.62 0.79 8.88
CA ARG A 55 4.32 -0.03 10.06
C ARG A 55 3.49 -1.26 9.72
N TYR A 56 2.60 -1.13 8.73
CA TYR A 56 1.76 -2.25 8.26
C TYR A 56 2.56 -3.20 7.39
N LEU A 57 3.46 -2.68 6.56
CA LEU A 57 4.38 -3.51 5.78
C LEU A 57 5.27 -4.35 6.71
N ASN A 58 5.76 -3.76 7.78
CA ASN A 58 6.59 -4.45 8.77
C ASN A 58 5.82 -5.57 9.47
N LYS A 59 4.55 -5.36 9.74
CA LYS A 59 3.70 -6.34 10.43
C LYS A 59 3.20 -7.44 9.50
N LEU A 60 2.74 -7.09 8.31
CA LEU A 60 2.13 -8.02 7.37
C LEU A 60 3.14 -8.74 6.49
N LYS A 61 4.28 -8.12 6.24
CA LYS A 61 5.37 -8.64 5.44
C LYS A 61 4.91 -9.14 4.06
N PRO A 62 4.38 -8.24 3.21
CA PRO A 62 4.04 -8.64 1.84
C PRO A 62 5.26 -9.26 1.15
N ASN A 63 5.02 -10.31 0.38
CA ASN A 63 6.09 -11.03 -0.30
C ASN A 63 6.15 -10.77 -1.81
N ILE A 64 5.33 -9.84 -2.30
CA ILE A 64 5.35 -9.31 -3.66
C ILE A 64 5.21 -7.78 -3.60
N PRO A 65 5.47 -7.07 -4.72
CA PRO A 65 5.35 -5.60 -4.72
C PRO A 65 3.97 -5.09 -4.31
N VAL A 66 3.96 -3.93 -3.64
CA VAL A 66 2.76 -3.29 -3.13
C VAL A 66 2.46 -2.02 -3.93
N ILE A 67 1.18 -1.63 -3.96
CA ILE A 67 0.71 -0.46 -4.67
C ILE A 67 0.45 0.65 -3.65
N LEU A 68 1.10 1.80 -3.85
CA LEU A 68 1.01 2.96 -2.98
C LEU A 68 0.48 4.17 -3.74
N PHE A 69 0.12 5.24 -3.03
CA PHE A 69 -0.35 6.49 -3.62
C PHE A 69 -1.50 6.30 -4.60
N ASN A 70 -2.46 5.39 -4.30
CA ASN A 70 -3.60 5.08 -5.17
C ASN A 70 -3.19 4.65 -6.58
N GLY A 71 -2.08 3.94 -6.70
CA GLY A 71 -1.60 3.44 -7.99
C GLY A 71 -0.51 4.28 -8.65
N ALA A 72 -0.13 5.41 -8.06
CA ALA A 72 0.94 6.24 -8.63
C ALA A 72 2.33 5.67 -8.38
N ALA A 73 2.47 4.68 -7.51
CA ALA A 73 3.75 4.05 -7.23
C ALA A 73 3.60 2.57 -6.92
N ILE A 74 4.59 1.79 -7.34
CA ILE A 74 4.73 0.36 -7.00
C ILE A 74 6.07 0.20 -6.30
N TYR A 75 6.05 -0.40 -5.13
CA TYR A 75 7.22 -0.57 -4.27
C TYR A 75 7.39 -2.03 -3.90
N ASP A 76 8.62 -2.53 -3.99
CA ASP A 76 8.94 -3.88 -3.56
C ASP A 76 9.48 -3.85 -2.12
N PRO A 77 8.69 -4.31 -1.13
CA PRO A 77 9.12 -4.28 0.26
C PRO A 77 10.21 -5.32 0.58
N VAL A 78 10.39 -6.32 -0.28
CA VAL A 78 11.42 -7.35 -0.10
C VAL A 78 12.80 -6.81 -0.47
N THR A 79 12.93 -6.15 -1.63
CA THR A 79 14.18 -5.58 -2.10
C THR A 79 14.35 -4.11 -1.73
N GLU A 80 13.30 -3.50 -1.19
CA GLU A 80 13.24 -2.07 -0.83
C GLU A 80 13.53 -1.16 -2.04
N LYS A 81 12.98 -1.53 -3.20
CA LYS A 81 13.14 -0.78 -4.44
C LYS A 81 11.81 -0.29 -4.97
N TRP A 82 11.81 0.94 -5.51
CA TRP A 82 10.70 1.46 -6.27
C TRP A 82 10.73 0.86 -7.67
N LEU A 83 9.64 0.19 -8.08
CA LEU A 83 9.53 -0.43 -9.40
C LEU A 83 8.86 0.50 -10.40
N TYR A 84 8.00 1.38 -9.93
CA TYR A 84 7.25 2.32 -10.77
C TYR A 84 6.90 3.54 -9.94
N THR A 85 7.04 4.72 -10.54
CA THR A 85 6.57 5.97 -9.94
C THR A 85 6.04 6.87 -11.04
N GLU A 86 4.81 7.37 -10.85
CA GLU A 86 4.24 8.42 -11.70
C GLU A 86 4.54 9.76 -11.05
N LYS A 87 5.16 10.65 -11.80
CA LYS A 87 5.55 11.95 -11.29
C LYS A 87 4.57 13.01 -11.75
N LEU A 88 4.40 14.04 -10.92
CA LEU A 88 3.64 15.22 -11.32
C LEU A 88 4.35 15.94 -12.45
N PRO A 89 3.60 16.65 -13.34
CA PRO A 89 4.21 17.49 -14.36
C PRO A 89 5.15 18.54 -13.75
N ALA A 90 6.13 19.00 -14.51
CA ALA A 90 7.12 19.95 -14.05
C ALA A 90 6.49 21.27 -13.57
N ASP A 91 5.33 21.64 -14.10
CA ASP A 91 4.61 22.87 -13.75
C ASP A 91 3.59 22.68 -12.61
N ALA A 92 3.55 21.50 -11.95
CA ALA A 92 2.53 21.21 -10.94
C ALA A 92 2.50 22.20 -9.80
N VAL A 93 3.68 22.68 -9.34
CA VAL A 93 3.75 23.66 -8.26
C VAL A 93 3.15 25.00 -8.70
N ALA A 94 3.47 25.44 -9.90
CA ALA A 94 2.94 26.70 -10.45
C ALA A 94 1.43 26.64 -10.63
N VAL A 95 0.91 25.53 -11.17
CA VAL A 95 -0.54 25.32 -11.34
C VAL A 95 -1.24 25.28 -9.98
N THR A 96 -0.69 24.58 -9.01
CA THR A 96 -1.25 24.51 -7.66
C THR A 96 -1.32 25.91 -7.04
N ARG A 97 -0.27 26.73 -7.20
CA ARG A 97 -0.25 28.10 -6.68
C ARG A 97 -1.33 28.95 -7.33
N GLN A 98 -1.53 28.84 -8.65
CA GLN A 98 -2.59 29.54 -9.35
C GLN A 98 -3.97 29.20 -8.80
N VAL A 99 -4.22 27.92 -8.52
CA VAL A 99 -5.47 27.47 -7.94
C VAL A 99 -5.68 28.04 -6.53
N LEU A 100 -4.66 28.01 -5.69
CA LEU A 100 -4.72 28.55 -4.34
C LEU A 100 -4.94 30.07 -4.35
N ASP A 101 -4.31 30.80 -5.27
CA ASP A 101 -4.49 32.23 -5.40
C ASP A 101 -5.91 32.60 -5.87
N ALA A 102 -6.52 31.75 -6.72
CA ALA A 102 -7.89 31.92 -7.19
C ALA A 102 -8.93 31.60 -6.11
N PHE A 103 -8.58 30.79 -5.11
CA PHE A 103 -9.48 30.35 -4.03
C PHE A 103 -8.82 30.55 -2.67
N PRO A 104 -8.59 31.83 -2.25
CA PRO A 104 -7.79 32.11 -1.05
C PRO A 104 -8.41 31.65 0.26
N ASP A 105 -9.71 31.35 0.27
CA ASP A 105 -10.42 30.91 1.46
C ASP A 105 -10.48 29.38 1.65
N VAL A 106 -9.77 28.66 0.81
CA VAL A 106 -9.70 27.18 0.87
C VAL A 106 -8.50 26.72 1.66
#